data_51cafeeff9a19497150ef0957a8c0f68
#
_entry.id   51cafeeff9a19497150ef0957a8c0f68
#
_cell.length_a   1.000
_cell.length_b   1.000
_cell.length_c   1.000
_cell.angle_alpha   90.00
_cell.angle_beta   90.00
_cell.angle_gamma   90.00
#
_symmetry.space_group_name_H-M   'P 1'
#
loop_
_entity.id
_entity.type
_entity.pdbx_description
1 polymer ?
#
loop_
_entity_poly.entity_id
_entity_poly.type
_entity_poly.pdbx_seq_one_letter_code
_entity_poly.pdbx_strand_id
1 'polypeptide(L)'
;MQFNGLSQPYTRGQVLPELLKQRILILDGAMGTMIQQYKLTEADYRGLPGNTRFAEHAGDLKGNNELLVLTQPQIISEIHEKYLDAGADIIETNTFGATSVAQEDYKMPGLAREMNEVSARLARTACDKYSTAEKPRFAAGAIGPTPKTASISPDVNDPGARNITFDALRASYREQIEGLFAGGVDLFLVETIFDTLNAKAALFALDEFFEETGERLPVMISGTVTDASGRILSGQTVEAFWNSLRHIKPLTFGLNCALGAALMRPYIAELARICDAAVSCYPNAGLPNPMSDTGFDETPEITSGLVDGFAKDGLVNLVGGCCGTTPDHIRAIANAVAKRKPRVFYREEVEEA
;
A
#
# COMPACT_ATOMS: atom_id res chain seq x y z
N MET A 1 -29.35 -9.57 2.22
CA MET A 1 -28.05 -9.94 2.81
C MET A 1 -27.92 -9.19 4.11
N GLN A 2 -28.00 -9.85 5.23
CA GLN A 2 -27.74 -9.27 6.53
C GLN A 2 -26.23 -9.20 6.69
N PHE A 3 -25.66 -8.00 6.68
CA PHE A 3 -24.28 -7.78 7.12
C PHE A 3 -24.25 -8.01 8.62
N ASN A 4 -23.95 -9.22 9.03
CA ASN A 4 -23.68 -9.53 10.42
C ASN A 4 -22.37 -8.81 10.79
N GLY A 5 -22.51 -7.64 11.40
CA GLY A 5 -21.40 -6.81 11.86
C GLY A 5 -20.64 -7.34 13.06
N LEU A 6 -20.51 -8.65 13.18
CA LEU A 6 -19.70 -9.29 14.20
C LEU A 6 -18.22 -9.08 13.89
N SER A 7 -17.55 -8.42 14.77
CA SER A 7 -16.10 -8.31 14.79
C SER A 7 -15.48 -9.69 15.04
N GLN A 8 -15.36 -10.50 13.98
CA GLN A 8 -14.49 -11.67 14.08
C GLN A 8 -13.09 -11.18 14.43
N PRO A 9 -12.41 -11.74 15.43
CA PRO A 9 -11.05 -11.37 15.74
C PRO A 9 -10.17 -11.62 14.51
N TYR A 10 -9.19 -10.77 14.31
CA TYR A 10 -8.22 -10.99 13.23
C TYR A 10 -7.50 -12.32 13.44
N THR A 11 -7.32 -13.08 12.36
CA THR A 11 -6.59 -14.36 12.38
C THR A 11 -5.08 -14.16 12.27
N ARG A 12 -4.64 -13.02 11.68
CA ARG A 12 -3.26 -12.53 11.63
C ARG A 12 -3.22 -11.04 11.95
N GLY A 13 -2.04 -10.50 12.30
CA GLY A 13 -1.90 -9.08 12.63
C GLY A 13 -2.69 -8.64 13.86
N GLN A 14 -3.05 -9.56 14.75
CA GLN A 14 -3.96 -9.37 15.89
C GLN A 14 -3.53 -8.26 16.85
N VAL A 15 -2.23 -8.02 16.98
CA VAL A 15 -1.68 -7.01 17.90
C VAL A 15 -1.64 -5.60 17.32
N LEU A 16 -1.85 -5.44 16.01
CA LEU A 16 -1.76 -4.14 15.32
C LEU A 16 -2.72 -3.09 15.89
N PRO A 17 -4.00 -3.39 16.18
CA PRO A 17 -4.92 -2.40 16.75
C PRO A 17 -4.41 -1.81 18.06
N GLU A 18 -3.82 -2.64 18.91
CA GLU A 18 -3.28 -2.19 20.20
C GLU A 18 -1.96 -1.43 20.03
N LEU A 19 -1.07 -1.89 19.17
CA LEU A 19 0.18 -1.18 18.87
C LEU A 19 -0.07 0.24 18.34
N LEU A 20 -1.08 0.45 17.48
CA LEU A 20 -1.46 1.77 16.95
C LEU A 20 -1.99 2.73 18.01
N LYS A 21 -2.45 2.24 19.17
CA LYS A 21 -2.83 3.05 20.33
C LYS A 21 -1.63 3.38 21.22
N GLN A 22 -0.61 2.52 21.23
CA GLN A 22 0.54 2.65 22.13
C GLN A 22 1.64 3.54 21.54
N ARG A 23 1.90 3.42 20.24
CA ARG A 23 2.94 4.16 19.54
C ARG A 23 2.60 4.40 18.07
N ILE A 24 3.28 5.35 17.47
CA ILE A 24 3.23 5.55 16.03
C ILE A 24 3.99 4.40 15.35
N LEU A 25 3.34 3.69 14.43
CA LEU A 25 3.96 2.64 13.64
C LEU A 25 4.65 3.21 12.40
N ILE A 26 5.68 2.53 11.95
CA ILE A 26 6.48 2.91 10.80
C ILE A 26 6.20 1.94 9.65
N LEU A 27 5.67 2.46 8.56
CA LEU A 27 5.60 1.77 7.27
C LEU A 27 6.94 1.96 6.56
N ASP A 28 7.26 1.09 5.62
CA ASP A 28 8.46 1.23 4.79
C ASP A 28 8.36 2.39 3.77
N GLY A 29 9.24 2.37 2.80
CA GLY A 29 9.34 3.38 1.76
C GLY A 29 9.25 2.77 0.36
N ALA A 30 9.58 3.58 -0.64
CA ALA A 30 9.37 3.27 -2.05
C ALA A 30 10.17 2.07 -2.56
N MET A 31 9.52 0.95 -2.81
CA MET A 31 10.11 -0.21 -3.49
C MET A 31 10.65 0.18 -4.87
N GLY A 32 9.86 0.89 -5.68
CA GLY A 32 10.25 1.32 -7.03
C GLY A 32 11.50 2.20 -7.05
N THR A 33 11.63 3.15 -6.12
CA THR A 33 12.82 4.01 -5.98
C THR A 33 14.07 3.17 -5.67
N MET A 34 13.93 2.15 -4.83
CA MET A 34 15.04 1.26 -4.50
C MET A 34 15.43 0.36 -5.67
N ILE A 35 14.46 -0.19 -6.41
CA ILE A 35 14.71 -0.99 -7.62
C ILE A 35 15.48 -0.18 -8.66
N GLN A 36 15.14 1.10 -8.87
CA GLN A 36 15.83 1.98 -9.82
C GLN A 36 17.33 2.10 -9.55
N GLN A 37 17.76 2.02 -8.30
CA GLN A 37 19.19 2.09 -7.93
C GLN A 37 20.01 0.92 -8.47
N TYR A 38 19.38 -0.23 -8.72
CA TYR A 38 20.06 -1.40 -9.31
C TYR A 38 20.28 -1.27 -10.82
N LYS A 39 19.67 -0.27 -11.49
CA LYS A 39 19.82 0.02 -12.93
C LYS A 39 19.62 -1.22 -13.81
N LEU A 40 18.60 -2.02 -13.47
CA LEU A 40 18.31 -3.29 -14.15
C LEU A 40 18.03 -3.09 -15.65
N THR A 41 18.56 -4.00 -16.44
CA THR A 41 18.36 -4.06 -17.90
C THR A 41 17.22 -5.01 -18.24
N GLU A 42 16.79 -5.03 -19.49
CA GLU A 42 15.79 -5.99 -19.99
C GLU A 42 16.22 -7.45 -19.70
N ALA A 43 17.50 -7.77 -19.85
CA ALA A 43 18.03 -9.11 -19.55
C ALA A 43 17.85 -9.49 -18.08
N ASP A 44 18.03 -8.53 -17.15
CA ASP A 44 17.85 -8.77 -15.74
C ASP A 44 16.38 -9.03 -15.39
N TYR A 45 15.42 -8.35 -16.05
CA TYR A 45 14.00 -8.62 -15.88
C TYR A 45 13.59 -10.00 -16.39
N ARG A 46 14.31 -10.57 -17.38
CA ARG A 46 14.06 -11.92 -17.88
C ARG A 46 14.55 -13.02 -16.95
N GLY A 47 15.46 -12.74 -16.07
CA GLY A 47 15.93 -13.64 -15.02
C GLY A 47 17.45 -13.74 -14.90
N LEU A 48 17.89 -14.40 -13.85
CA LEU A 48 19.29 -14.69 -13.61
C LEU A 48 19.86 -15.67 -14.65
N PRO A 49 21.19 -15.69 -14.87
CA PRO A 49 21.82 -16.69 -15.72
C PRO A 49 21.39 -18.13 -15.31
N GLY A 50 20.86 -18.86 -16.30
CA GLY A 50 20.29 -20.21 -16.09
C GLY A 50 18.78 -20.25 -15.85
N ASN A 51 18.13 -19.13 -15.58
CA ASN A 51 16.66 -19.03 -15.59
C ASN A 51 16.18 -18.73 -17.01
N THR A 52 15.61 -19.71 -17.69
CA THR A 52 15.14 -19.59 -19.08
C THR A 52 13.62 -19.33 -19.17
N ARG A 53 12.93 -19.23 -18.04
CA ARG A 53 11.46 -19.18 -18.00
C ARG A 53 10.88 -18.04 -18.86
N PHE A 54 11.53 -16.87 -18.84
CA PHE A 54 11.09 -15.69 -19.56
C PHE A 54 12.00 -15.27 -20.72
N ALA A 55 12.99 -16.11 -21.08
CA ALA A 55 13.98 -15.79 -22.12
C ALA A 55 13.33 -15.47 -23.46
N GLU A 56 12.32 -16.27 -23.86
CA GLU A 56 11.63 -16.15 -25.14
C GLU A 56 10.27 -15.41 -25.03
N HIS A 57 10.02 -14.70 -23.91
CA HIS A 57 8.77 -13.96 -23.76
C HIS A 57 8.63 -12.86 -24.82
N ALA A 58 7.44 -12.81 -25.45
CA ALA A 58 7.15 -11.85 -26.52
C ALA A 58 6.80 -10.47 -25.95
N GLY A 59 7.72 -9.54 -26.01
CA GLY A 59 7.58 -8.16 -25.51
C GLY A 59 8.63 -7.82 -24.47
N ASP A 60 8.76 -6.52 -24.19
CA ASP A 60 9.69 -6.01 -23.19
C ASP A 60 9.14 -6.27 -21.78
N LEU A 61 10.01 -6.69 -20.88
CA LEU A 61 9.70 -6.94 -19.47
C LEU A 61 10.24 -5.85 -18.54
N LYS A 62 11.16 -5.04 -19.03
CA LYS A 62 11.72 -3.92 -18.28
C LYS A 62 10.59 -2.96 -17.86
N GLY A 63 10.52 -2.70 -16.54
CA GLY A 63 9.46 -1.88 -15.94
C GLY A 63 8.38 -2.70 -15.22
N ASN A 64 8.28 -4.02 -15.48
CA ASN A 64 7.43 -4.91 -14.69
C ASN A 64 8.14 -5.24 -13.37
N ASN A 65 8.10 -4.32 -12.43
CA ASN A 65 8.80 -4.49 -11.16
C ASN A 65 8.25 -5.67 -10.33
N GLU A 66 6.99 -6.00 -10.49
CA GLU A 66 6.34 -7.12 -9.79
C GLU A 66 6.93 -8.46 -10.24
N LEU A 67 7.36 -8.57 -11.50
CA LEU A 67 8.01 -9.76 -12.03
C LEU A 67 9.35 -10.07 -11.32
N LEU A 68 10.00 -9.08 -10.75
CA LEU A 68 11.30 -9.24 -10.07
C LEU A 68 11.23 -10.20 -8.89
N VAL A 69 10.07 -10.44 -8.30
CA VAL A 69 9.91 -11.46 -7.25
C VAL A 69 10.19 -12.87 -7.78
N LEU A 70 10.03 -13.11 -9.09
CA LEU A 70 10.29 -14.38 -9.78
C LEU A 70 11.66 -14.42 -10.44
N THR A 71 12.17 -13.26 -10.87
CA THR A 71 13.40 -13.18 -11.68
C THR A 71 14.62 -12.70 -10.91
N GLN A 72 14.43 -11.86 -9.88
CA GLN A 72 15.47 -11.27 -9.02
C GLN A 72 15.05 -11.25 -7.54
N PRO A 73 14.59 -12.36 -6.96
CA PRO A 73 14.01 -12.38 -5.60
C PRO A 73 14.99 -11.88 -4.53
N GLN A 74 16.30 -12.06 -4.74
CA GLN A 74 17.33 -11.57 -3.83
C GLN A 74 17.36 -10.04 -3.72
N ILE A 75 17.08 -9.31 -4.82
CA ILE A 75 17.01 -7.83 -4.82
C ILE A 75 15.82 -7.38 -3.98
N ILE A 76 14.66 -8.01 -4.17
CA ILE A 76 13.45 -7.67 -3.41
C ILE A 76 13.65 -7.97 -1.91
N SER A 77 14.23 -9.13 -1.58
CA SER A 77 14.54 -9.47 -0.19
C SER A 77 15.51 -8.47 0.44
N GLU A 78 16.57 -8.08 -0.27
CA GLU A 78 17.54 -7.09 0.21
C GLU A 78 16.89 -5.72 0.48
N ILE A 79 15.97 -5.27 -0.37
CA ILE A 79 15.24 -4.02 -0.18
C ILE A 79 14.35 -4.10 1.07
N HIS A 80 13.61 -5.18 1.26
CA HIS A 80 12.80 -5.42 2.45
C HIS A 80 13.66 -5.36 3.72
N GLU A 81 14.80 -6.04 3.72
CA GLU A 81 15.73 -6.05 4.86
C GLU A 81 16.28 -4.64 5.17
N LYS A 82 16.63 -3.86 4.16
CA LYS A 82 17.09 -2.47 4.32
C LYS A 82 16.03 -1.59 5.01
N TYR A 83 14.74 -1.74 4.66
CA TYR A 83 13.67 -0.99 5.31
C TYR A 83 13.40 -1.47 6.74
N LEU A 84 13.45 -2.77 6.99
CA LEU A 84 13.32 -3.33 8.34
C LEU A 84 14.47 -2.89 9.25
N ASP A 85 15.71 -2.85 8.74
CA ASP A 85 16.89 -2.31 9.45
C ASP A 85 16.74 -0.80 9.72
N ALA A 86 16.14 -0.05 8.79
CA ALA A 86 15.84 1.35 8.97
C ALA A 86 14.77 1.62 10.05
N GLY A 87 14.06 0.60 10.50
CA GLY A 87 13.10 0.70 11.60
C GLY A 87 11.64 0.51 11.22
N ALA A 88 11.32 0.15 9.98
CA ALA A 88 9.95 -0.15 9.57
C ALA A 88 9.34 -1.27 10.43
N ASP A 89 8.14 -1.06 10.92
CA ASP A 89 7.32 -2.06 11.62
C ASP A 89 6.52 -2.91 10.63
N ILE A 90 6.10 -2.28 9.53
CA ILE A 90 5.32 -2.88 8.46
C ILE A 90 6.08 -2.66 7.16
N ILE A 91 6.22 -3.71 6.35
CA ILE A 91 6.74 -3.61 4.99
C ILE A 91 5.68 -4.06 3.99
N GLU A 92 5.65 -3.41 2.83
CA GLU A 92 4.73 -3.71 1.74
C GLU A 92 5.30 -4.78 0.82
N THR A 93 4.46 -5.71 0.36
CA THR A 93 4.84 -6.64 -0.70
C THR A 93 5.09 -5.90 -2.01
N ASN A 94 5.96 -6.43 -2.87
CA ASN A 94 6.21 -5.87 -4.21
C ASN A 94 5.11 -6.34 -5.20
N THR A 95 3.87 -5.90 -4.95
CA THR A 95 2.66 -6.38 -5.66
C THR A 95 1.71 -5.26 -6.09
N PHE A 96 2.17 -4.02 -6.11
CA PHE A 96 1.36 -2.84 -6.45
C PHE A 96 0.57 -3.02 -7.75
N GLY A 97 1.22 -3.50 -8.83
CA GLY A 97 0.64 -3.79 -10.13
C GLY A 97 0.48 -5.30 -10.43
N ALA A 98 0.46 -6.17 -9.41
CA ALA A 98 0.39 -7.62 -9.61
C ALA A 98 -1.03 -8.15 -9.77
N THR A 99 -1.93 -7.41 -10.41
CA THR A 99 -3.26 -7.88 -10.81
C THR A 99 -3.24 -8.47 -12.21
N SER A 100 -4.13 -9.40 -12.52
CA SER A 100 -4.26 -9.93 -13.90
C SER A 100 -4.54 -8.82 -14.91
N VAL A 101 -5.32 -7.80 -14.52
CA VAL A 101 -5.63 -6.63 -15.36
C VAL A 101 -4.38 -5.79 -15.66
N ALA A 102 -3.51 -5.54 -14.67
CA ALA A 102 -2.29 -4.77 -14.90
C ALA A 102 -1.22 -5.58 -15.65
N GLN A 103 -1.16 -6.88 -15.42
CA GLN A 103 -0.21 -7.78 -16.08
C GLN A 103 -0.57 -8.11 -17.54
N GLU A 104 -1.77 -7.70 -18.01
CA GLU A 104 -2.11 -7.73 -19.44
C GLU A 104 -1.14 -6.89 -20.30
N ASP A 105 -0.66 -5.75 -19.76
CA ASP A 105 0.26 -4.85 -20.45
C ASP A 105 1.59 -5.55 -20.80
N TYR A 106 1.98 -6.52 -19.96
CA TYR A 106 3.16 -7.36 -20.15
C TYR A 106 2.83 -8.74 -20.74
N LYS A 107 1.58 -9.00 -21.15
CA LYS A 107 1.11 -10.31 -21.66
C LYS A 107 1.31 -11.47 -20.67
N MET A 108 1.18 -11.17 -19.39
CA MET A 108 1.42 -12.10 -18.26
C MET A 108 0.26 -12.21 -17.26
N PRO A 109 -1.02 -12.04 -17.65
CA PRO A 109 -2.12 -12.02 -16.67
C PRO A 109 -2.20 -13.29 -15.83
N GLY A 110 -1.84 -14.45 -16.38
CA GLY A 110 -1.86 -15.74 -15.67
C GLY A 110 -0.78 -15.90 -14.59
N LEU A 111 0.14 -14.93 -14.43
CA LEU A 111 1.17 -14.96 -13.38
C LEU A 111 0.78 -14.15 -12.13
N ALA A 112 -0.33 -13.42 -12.15
CA ALA A 112 -0.73 -12.55 -11.07
C ALA A 112 -0.74 -13.27 -9.71
N ARG A 113 -1.40 -14.42 -9.60
CA ARG A 113 -1.45 -15.20 -8.35
C ARG A 113 -0.06 -15.60 -7.86
N GLU A 114 0.80 -16.13 -8.75
CA GLU A 114 2.14 -16.56 -8.39
C GLU A 114 3.02 -15.40 -7.91
N MET A 115 2.98 -14.25 -8.61
CA MET A 115 3.73 -13.05 -8.21
C MET A 115 3.33 -12.59 -6.79
N ASN A 116 2.04 -12.56 -6.50
CA ASN A 116 1.53 -12.18 -5.18
C ASN A 116 1.97 -13.16 -4.09
N GLU A 117 1.86 -14.45 -4.34
CA GLU A 117 2.23 -15.48 -3.37
C GLU A 117 3.73 -15.45 -3.06
N VAL A 118 4.57 -15.37 -4.09
CA VAL A 118 6.03 -15.31 -3.92
C VAL A 118 6.44 -14.01 -3.23
N SER A 119 5.88 -12.87 -3.63
CA SER A 119 6.17 -11.58 -3.00
C SER A 119 5.83 -11.58 -1.52
N ALA A 120 4.65 -12.09 -1.17
CA ALA A 120 4.22 -12.19 0.21
C ALA A 120 5.16 -13.09 1.06
N ARG A 121 5.64 -14.22 0.51
CA ARG A 121 6.63 -15.07 1.18
C ARG A 121 7.96 -14.35 1.41
N LEU A 122 8.45 -13.59 0.44
CA LEU A 122 9.68 -12.81 0.58
C LEU A 122 9.56 -11.79 1.70
N ALA A 123 8.47 -11.01 1.70
CA ALA A 123 8.19 -10.03 2.74
C ALA A 123 8.03 -10.69 4.13
N ARG A 124 7.28 -11.79 4.22
CA ARG A 124 7.09 -12.52 5.50
C ARG A 124 8.40 -13.08 6.01
N THR A 125 9.22 -13.66 5.16
CA THR A 125 10.55 -14.19 5.53
C THR A 125 11.45 -13.09 6.07
N ALA A 126 11.47 -11.93 5.43
CA ALA A 126 12.22 -10.78 5.93
C ALA A 126 11.68 -10.30 7.29
N CYS A 127 10.37 -10.19 7.45
CA CYS A 127 9.76 -9.84 8.73
C CYS A 127 10.10 -10.82 9.84
N ASP A 128 10.08 -12.13 9.59
CA ASP A 128 10.42 -13.17 10.57
C ASP A 128 11.88 -13.04 11.05
N LYS A 129 12.78 -12.72 10.14
CA LYS A 129 14.20 -12.50 10.45
C LYS A 129 14.44 -11.31 11.38
N TYR A 130 13.64 -10.25 11.25
CA TYR A 130 13.82 -8.99 11.98
C TYR A 130 12.85 -8.80 13.16
N SER A 131 11.86 -9.67 13.33
CA SER A 131 10.91 -9.59 14.45
C SER A 131 11.56 -9.97 15.76
N THR A 132 11.23 -9.20 16.80
CA THR A 132 11.50 -9.55 18.20
C THR A 132 10.19 -9.46 19.00
N ALA A 133 10.20 -9.94 20.24
CA ALA A 133 9.03 -9.83 21.12
C ALA A 133 8.64 -8.36 21.39
N GLU A 134 9.64 -7.47 21.49
CA GLU A 134 9.45 -6.04 21.75
C GLU A 134 9.12 -5.25 20.48
N LYS A 135 9.54 -5.75 19.33
CA LYS A 135 9.33 -5.10 18.03
C LYS A 135 8.94 -6.11 16.95
N PRO A 136 7.69 -6.59 16.97
CA PRO A 136 7.18 -7.46 15.91
C PRO A 136 7.13 -6.71 14.58
N ARG A 137 7.36 -7.43 13.46
CA ARG A 137 7.32 -6.90 12.10
C ARG A 137 6.21 -7.58 11.31
N PHE A 138 5.58 -6.83 10.41
CA PHE A 138 4.41 -7.29 9.68
C PHE A 138 4.58 -7.10 8.17
N ALA A 139 4.07 -8.05 7.42
CA ALA A 139 4.01 -8.00 5.97
C ALA A 139 2.62 -7.55 5.51
N ALA A 140 2.54 -6.39 4.86
CA ALA A 140 1.31 -5.87 4.28
C ALA A 140 1.20 -6.29 2.81
N GLY A 141 0.13 -6.97 2.46
CA GLY A 141 -0.20 -7.27 1.07
C GLY A 141 -0.66 -6.03 0.34
N ALA A 142 0.21 -5.42 -0.47
CA ALA A 142 -0.08 -4.21 -1.22
C ALA A 142 -0.99 -4.50 -2.42
N ILE A 143 -2.10 -3.78 -2.49
CA ILE A 143 -3.14 -3.84 -3.53
C ILE A 143 -3.27 -2.45 -4.11
N GLY A 144 -2.61 -2.20 -5.23
CA GLY A 144 -2.61 -0.92 -5.93
C GLY A 144 -3.80 -0.75 -6.88
N PRO A 145 -3.91 0.43 -7.50
CA PRO A 145 -4.90 0.66 -8.55
C PRO A 145 -4.55 -0.10 -9.83
N THR A 146 -5.53 -0.25 -10.70
CA THR A 146 -5.33 -0.84 -12.02
C THR A 146 -5.22 0.25 -13.11
N PRO A 147 -4.58 -0.02 -14.26
CA PRO A 147 -4.52 0.92 -15.38
C PRO A 147 -5.90 1.19 -16.01
N LYS A 148 -6.88 0.32 -15.75
CA LYS A 148 -8.28 0.49 -16.17
C LYS A 148 -9.14 0.94 -15.00
N THR A 149 -10.09 1.85 -15.24
CA THR A 149 -10.96 2.41 -14.20
C THR A 149 -12.43 2.16 -14.53
N ALA A 150 -13.23 1.91 -13.49
CA ALA A 150 -14.65 1.62 -13.64
C ALA A 150 -15.52 2.89 -13.60
N SER A 151 -15.01 4.02 -13.11
CA SER A 151 -15.79 5.27 -13.00
C SER A 151 -15.39 6.35 -14.00
N ILE A 152 -14.17 6.31 -14.55
CA ILE A 152 -13.62 7.31 -15.45
C ILE A 152 -13.73 6.82 -16.89
N SER A 153 -14.30 7.64 -17.79
CA SER A 153 -14.36 7.31 -19.21
C SER A 153 -12.96 7.37 -19.84
N PRO A 154 -12.56 6.34 -20.62
CA PRO A 154 -11.36 6.39 -21.43
C PRO A 154 -11.52 7.22 -22.71
N ASP A 155 -12.75 7.57 -23.08
CA ASP A 155 -13.08 8.34 -24.27
C ASP A 155 -13.72 9.70 -23.88
N VAL A 156 -13.06 10.78 -24.29
CA VAL A 156 -13.52 12.16 -24.02
C VAL A 156 -14.87 12.47 -24.69
N ASN A 157 -15.19 11.78 -25.79
CA ASN A 157 -16.41 11.99 -26.57
C ASN A 157 -17.57 11.09 -26.14
N ASP A 158 -17.29 10.06 -25.33
CA ASP A 158 -18.29 9.18 -24.74
C ASP A 158 -18.14 9.09 -23.21
N PRO A 159 -18.80 9.94 -22.44
CA PRO A 159 -18.74 9.93 -20.97
C PRO A 159 -19.25 8.63 -20.35
N GLY A 160 -20.02 7.84 -21.08
CA GLY A 160 -20.55 6.54 -20.67
C GLY A 160 -19.57 5.37 -20.87
N ALA A 161 -18.55 5.54 -21.72
CA ALA A 161 -17.59 4.47 -22.01
C ALA A 161 -16.83 4.00 -20.76
N ARG A 162 -16.62 2.71 -20.66
CA ARG A 162 -15.78 2.07 -19.62
C ARG A 162 -14.92 0.99 -20.27
N ASN A 163 -13.68 0.91 -19.83
CA ASN A 163 -12.74 -0.10 -20.34
C ASN A 163 -12.64 -1.34 -19.44
N ILE A 164 -13.36 -1.34 -18.31
CA ILE A 164 -13.47 -2.49 -17.42
C ILE A 164 -14.79 -2.45 -16.65
N THR A 165 -15.31 -3.61 -16.27
CA THR A 165 -16.49 -3.74 -15.41
C THR A 165 -16.08 -3.91 -13.95
N PHE A 166 -17.00 -3.63 -13.03
CA PHE A 166 -16.82 -3.89 -11.60
C PHE A 166 -16.49 -5.36 -11.34
N ASP A 167 -17.22 -6.29 -11.96
CA ASP A 167 -17.01 -7.73 -11.76
C ASP A 167 -15.65 -8.21 -12.28
N ALA A 168 -15.15 -7.66 -13.38
CA ALA A 168 -13.82 -7.97 -13.89
C ALA A 168 -12.72 -7.46 -12.93
N LEU A 169 -12.87 -6.25 -12.38
CA LEU A 169 -11.98 -5.72 -11.35
C LEU A 169 -12.02 -6.60 -10.09
N ARG A 170 -13.22 -6.91 -9.60
CA ARG A 170 -13.41 -7.77 -8.43
C ARG A 170 -12.71 -9.11 -8.59
N ALA A 171 -12.90 -9.77 -9.74
CA ALA A 171 -12.25 -11.06 -10.01
C ALA A 171 -10.72 -10.95 -10.02
N SER A 172 -10.17 -9.89 -10.63
CA SER A 172 -8.73 -9.64 -10.68
C SER A 172 -8.14 -9.35 -9.30
N TYR A 173 -8.82 -8.55 -8.48
CA TYR A 173 -8.41 -8.30 -7.10
C TYR A 173 -8.56 -9.54 -6.22
N ARG A 174 -9.58 -10.37 -6.44
CA ARG A 174 -9.75 -11.63 -5.72
C ARG A 174 -8.56 -12.57 -5.92
N GLU A 175 -8.09 -12.73 -7.16
CA GLU A 175 -6.90 -13.52 -7.48
C GLU A 175 -5.66 -12.99 -6.74
N GLN A 176 -5.47 -11.67 -6.70
CA GLN A 176 -4.38 -11.01 -5.96
C GLN A 176 -4.47 -11.31 -4.46
N ILE A 177 -5.64 -11.12 -3.85
CA ILE A 177 -5.89 -11.37 -2.43
C ILE A 177 -5.57 -12.82 -2.05
N GLU A 178 -6.01 -13.79 -2.84
CA GLU A 178 -5.73 -15.21 -2.62
C GLU A 178 -4.23 -15.52 -2.66
N GLY A 179 -3.50 -14.93 -3.62
CA GLY A 179 -2.05 -15.08 -3.71
C GLY A 179 -1.33 -14.48 -2.49
N LEU A 180 -1.68 -13.26 -2.12
CA LEU A 180 -1.12 -12.58 -0.95
C LEU A 180 -1.37 -13.35 0.35
N PHE A 181 -2.60 -13.82 0.54
CA PHE A 181 -2.97 -14.61 1.72
C PHE A 181 -2.20 -15.94 1.79
N ALA A 182 -2.10 -16.66 0.66
CA ALA A 182 -1.36 -17.92 0.55
C ALA A 182 0.14 -17.73 0.83
N GLY A 183 0.70 -16.59 0.45
CA GLY A 183 2.09 -16.21 0.73
C GLY A 183 2.36 -15.78 2.16
N GLY A 184 1.32 -15.53 2.97
CA GLY A 184 1.47 -15.35 4.42
C GLY A 184 1.50 -13.91 4.90
N VAL A 185 0.85 -12.95 4.21
CA VAL A 185 0.70 -11.58 4.71
C VAL A 185 -0.06 -11.52 6.03
N ASP A 186 0.22 -10.51 6.84
CA ASP A 186 -0.44 -10.26 8.13
C ASP A 186 -1.65 -9.34 8.01
N LEU A 187 -1.67 -8.50 6.98
CA LEU A 187 -2.72 -7.51 6.70
C LEU A 187 -2.76 -7.20 5.21
N PHE A 188 -3.85 -6.59 4.75
CA PHE A 188 -3.97 -6.05 3.41
C PHE A 188 -3.88 -4.53 3.41
N LEU A 189 -3.27 -3.96 2.38
CA LEU A 189 -3.17 -2.53 2.16
C LEU A 189 -3.72 -2.18 0.76
N VAL A 190 -4.91 -1.59 0.72
CA VAL A 190 -5.47 -1.03 -0.52
C VAL A 190 -5.02 0.42 -0.61
N GLU A 191 -4.11 0.71 -1.54
CA GLU A 191 -3.36 1.95 -1.55
C GLU A 191 -3.44 2.73 -2.86
N THR A 192 -3.00 3.99 -2.80
CA THR A 192 -2.90 4.92 -3.92
C THR A 192 -4.23 5.02 -4.68
N ILE A 193 -5.32 4.99 -3.92
CA ILE A 193 -6.67 5.00 -4.46
C ILE A 193 -6.95 6.37 -5.06
N PHE A 194 -7.20 6.40 -6.37
CA PHE A 194 -7.65 7.58 -7.10
C PHE A 194 -9.06 7.42 -7.70
N ASP A 195 -9.60 6.19 -7.68
CA ASP A 195 -10.97 5.86 -8.10
C ASP A 195 -11.66 5.02 -7.02
N THR A 196 -12.71 5.58 -6.39
CA THR A 196 -13.43 4.90 -5.29
C THR A 196 -14.20 3.68 -5.76
N LEU A 197 -14.63 3.60 -7.03
CA LEU A 197 -15.33 2.43 -7.54
C LEU A 197 -14.36 1.25 -7.72
N ASN A 198 -13.14 1.50 -8.20
CA ASN A 198 -12.09 0.50 -8.23
C ASN A 198 -11.76 -0.01 -6.81
N ALA A 199 -11.60 0.93 -5.86
CA ALA A 199 -11.38 0.57 -4.46
C ALA A 199 -12.52 -0.29 -3.89
N LYS A 200 -13.77 0.04 -4.18
CA LYS A 200 -14.93 -0.77 -3.78
C LYS A 200 -14.90 -2.18 -4.36
N ALA A 201 -14.40 -2.37 -5.58
CA ALA A 201 -14.23 -3.70 -6.15
C ALA A 201 -13.19 -4.52 -5.38
N ALA A 202 -12.07 -3.89 -4.97
CA ALA A 202 -11.05 -4.54 -4.13
C ALA A 202 -11.60 -4.87 -2.73
N LEU A 203 -12.31 -3.94 -2.08
CA LEU A 203 -12.89 -4.15 -0.76
C LEU A 203 -14.00 -5.21 -0.78
N PHE A 204 -14.80 -5.25 -1.84
CA PHE A 204 -15.82 -6.28 -2.02
C PHE A 204 -15.18 -7.68 -2.17
N ALA A 205 -14.10 -7.78 -2.95
CA ALA A 205 -13.34 -9.02 -3.09
C ALA A 205 -12.71 -9.49 -1.76
N LEU A 206 -12.27 -8.53 -0.90
CA LEU A 206 -11.79 -8.82 0.45
C LEU A 206 -12.91 -9.35 1.35
N ASP A 207 -14.09 -8.72 1.35
CA ASP A 207 -15.22 -9.16 2.15
C ASP A 207 -15.69 -10.57 1.74
N GLU A 208 -15.82 -10.82 0.42
CA GLU A 208 -16.12 -12.17 -0.10
C GLU A 208 -15.08 -13.19 0.37
N PHE A 209 -13.77 -12.84 0.27
CA PHE A 209 -12.71 -13.73 0.71
C PHE A 209 -12.82 -14.05 2.21
N PHE A 210 -13.07 -13.05 3.05
CA PHE A 210 -13.22 -13.23 4.48
C PHE A 210 -14.46 -14.07 4.84
N GLU A 211 -15.59 -13.86 4.16
CA GLU A 211 -16.81 -14.63 4.36
C GLU A 211 -16.64 -16.12 3.97
N GLU A 212 -16.03 -16.37 2.82
CA GLU A 212 -15.86 -17.73 2.29
C GLU A 212 -14.82 -18.56 3.06
N THR A 213 -13.75 -17.92 3.53
CA THR A 213 -12.66 -18.64 4.21
C THR A 213 -12.79 -18.68 5.72
N GLY A 214 -13.59 -17.80 6.31
CA GLY A 214 -13.62 -17.57 7.76
C GLY A 214 -12.36 -16.86 8.30
N GLU A 215 -11.43 -16.50 7.42
CA GLU A 215 -10.23 -15.74 7.78
C GLU A 215 -10.54 -14.25 7.75
N ARG A 216 -9.94 -13.49 8.67
CA ARG A 216 -10.05 -12.03 8.67
C ARG A 216 -8.71 -11.41 9.03
N LEU A 217 -8.19 -10.59 8.12
CA LEU A 217 -6.98 -9.81 8.33
C LEU A 217 -7.33 -8.32 8.47
N PRO A 218 -6.50 -7.53 9.18
CA PRO A 218 -6.64 -6.09 9.16
C PRO A 218 -6.55 -5.54 7.73
N VAL A 219 -7.34 -4.51 7.43
CA VAL A 219 -7.30 -3.81 6.15
C VAL A 219 -6.89 -2.37 6.37
N MET A 220 -5.83 -1.93 5.72
CA MET A 220 -5.42 -0.53 5.62
C MET A 220 -5.94 0.06 4.30
N ILE A 221 -6.36 1.31 4.33
CA ILE A 221 -6.84 2.04 3.15
C ILE A 221 -6.05 3.35 3.02
N SER A 222 -5.54 3.63 1.83
CA SER A 222 -4.82 4.87 1.55
C SER A 222 -5.20 5.43 0.17
N GLY A 223 -5.63 6.69 0.16
CA GLY A 223 -5.98 7.41 -1.06
C GLY A 223 -4.86 8.33 -1.53
N THR A 224 -4.99 8.80 -2.76
CA THR A 224 -4.08 9.81 -3.31
C THR A 224 -4.85 11.04 -3.78
N VAL A 225 -4.52 12.19 -3.20
CA VAL A 225 -5.06 13.49 -3.62
C VAL A 225 -4.27 13.95 -4.83
N THR A 226 -4.95 14.11 -5.96
CA THR A 226 -4.29 14.30 -7.25
C THR A 226 -4.16 15.76 -7.68
N ASP A 227 -4.86 16.68 -7.00
CA ASP A 227 -4.86 18.09 -7.36
C ASP A 227 -4.95 19.03 -6.15
N ALA A 228 -4.75 20.32 -6.42
CA ALA A 228 -4.81 21.37 -5.39
C ALA A 228 -6.23 21.61 -4.83
N SER A 229 -7.28 21.03 -5.41
CA SER A 229 -8.65 21.12 -4.89
C SER A 229 -8.90 20.14 -3.74
N GLY A 230 -7.94 19.25 -3.44
CA GLY A 230 -8.07 18.26 -2.39
C GLY A 230 -8.94 17.06 -2.75
N ARG A 231 -9.06 16.78 -4.04
CA ARG A 231 -9.88 15.68 -4.56
C ARG A 231 -9.00 14.56 -5.08
N ILE A 232 -9.48 13.33 -4.96
CA ILE A 232 -8.96 12.20 -5.72
C ILE A 232 -9.49 12.29 -7.17
N LEU A 233 -8.90 11.55 -8.10
CA LEU A 233 -9.19 11.68 -9.54
C LEU A 233 -10.67 11.43 -9.88
N SER A 234 -11.35 10.52 -9.19
CA SER A 234 -12.80 10.29 -9.35
C SER A 234 -13.69 11.35 -8.69
N GLY A 235 -13.11 12.41 -8.13
CA GLY A 235 -13.79 13.65 -7.71
C GLY A 235 -14.15 13.75 -6.23
N GLN A 236 -13.95 12.72 -5.41
CA GLN A 236 -14.27 12.76 -3.99
C GLN A 236 -13.29 13.65 -3.23
N THR A 237 -13.84 14.49 -2.33
CA THR A 237 -13.06 15.13 -1.26
C THR A 237 -12.59 14.09 -0.26
N VAL A 238 -11.70 14.46 0.64
CA VAL A 238 -11.19 13.56 1.69
C VAL A 238 -12.34 13.00 2.56
N GLU A 239 -13.32 13.83 2.93
CA GLU A 239 -14.49 13.38 3.68
C GLU A 239 -15.37 12.43 2.86
N ALA A 240 -15.62 12.74 1.58
CA ALA A 240 -16.39 11.85 0.70
C ALA A 240 -15.67 10.52 0.45
N PHE A 241 -14.34 10.54 0.35
CA PHE A 241 -13.50 9.35 0.23
C PHE A 241 -13.61 8.47 1.48
N TRP A 242 -13.46 9.05 2.69
CA TRP A 242 -13.69 8.34 3.94
C TRP A 242 -15.08 7.71 4.00
N ASN A 243 -16.13 8.49 3.77
CA ASN A 243 -17.51 8.01 3.83
C ASN A 243 -17.81 6.92 2.78
N SER A 244 -17.12 6.94 1.63
CA SER A 244 -17.31 5.93 0.58
C SER A 244 -16.77 4.55 0.96
N LEU A 245 -15.71 4.47 1.81
CA LEU A 245 -14.96 3.23 2.04
C LEU A 245 -14.94 2.77 3.51
N ARG A 246 -15.41 3.58 4.47
CA ARG A 246 -15.36 3.23 5.90
C ARG A 246 -16.15 1.98 6.30
N HIS A 247 -17.05 1.51 5.43
CA HIS A 247 -17.92 0.35 5.71
C HIS A 247 -17.16 -0.95 5.97
N ILE A 248 -15.95 -1.11 5.43
CA ILE A 248 -15.10 -2.28 5.71
C ILE A 248 -14.47 -2.25 7.11
N LYS A 249 -14.67 -1.16 7.87
CA LYS A 249 -14.06 -0.93 9.18
C LYS A 249 -12.52 -1.06 9.14
N PRO A 250 -11.82 -0.23 8.33
CA PRO A 250 -10.38 -0.36 8.12
C PRO A 250 -9.60 -0.19 9.41
N LEU A 251 -8.44 -0.87 9.53
CA LEU A 251 -7.49 -0.68 10.63
C LEU A 251 -6.92 0.74 10.61
N THR A 252 -6.47 1.19 9.44
CA THR A 252 -6.03 2.56 9.20
C THR A 252 -6.70 3.12 7.96
N PHE A 253 -6.90 4.43 7.95
CA PHE A 253 -7.34 5.18 6.79
C PHE A 253 -6.45 6.40 6.61
N GLY A 254 -5.96 6.64 5.40
CA GLY A 254 -4.97 7.68 5.20
C GLY A 254 -4.75 8.10 3.77
N LEU A 255 -3.61 8.77 3.56
CA LEU A 255 -3.20 9.29 2.26
C LEU A 255 -1.74 8.96 1.99
N ASN A 256 -1.44 8.72 0.72
CA ASN A 256 -0.09 8.51 0.22
C ASN A 256 0.10 9.10 -1.17
N CYS A 257 1.36 9.18 -1.59
CA CYS A 257 1.76 9.57 -2.96
C CYS A 257 1.26 10.96 -3.41
N ALA A 258 1.48 11.30 -4.67
CA ALA A 258 1.17 12.54 -5.38
C ALA A 258 1.76 13.81 -4.74
N LEU A 259 1.61 14.00 -3.45
CA LEU A 259 2.03 15.19 -2.71
C LEU A 259 3.17 14.87 -1.76
N GLY A 260 4.06 15.84 -1.54
CA GLY A 260 4.95 15.84 -0.39
C GLY A 260 4.19 16.14 0.91
N ALA A 261 4.85 15.89 2.05
CA ALA A 261 4.23 16.02 3.37
C ALA A 261 3.62 17.40 3.63
N ALA A 262 4.30 18.47 3.22
CA ALA A 262 3.83 19.85 3.42
C ALA A 262 2.44 20.09 2.79
N LEU A 263 2.26 19.66 1.55
CA LEU A 263 1.00 19.83 0.81
C LEU A 263 -0.09 18.85 1.27
N MET A 264 0.28 17.70 1.81
CA MET A 264 -0.65 16.69 2.31
C MET A 264 -1.25 17.05 3.68
N ARG A 265 -0.59 17.93 4.45
CA ARG A 265 -0.95 18.28 5.81
C ARG A 265 -2.42 18.67 6.02
N PRO A 266 -3.04 19.57 5.23
CA PRO A 266 -4.43 19.97 5.45
C PRO A 266 -5.40 18.79 5.37
N TYR A 267 -5.15 17.86 4.46
CA TYR A 267 -5.99 16.68 4.23
C TYR A 267 -5.83 15.64 5.34
N ILE A 268 -4.61 15.46 5.85
CA ILE A 268 -4.36 14.61 7.03
C ILE A 268 -5.03 15.20 8.27
N ALA A 269 -4.99 16.52 8.46
CA ALA A 269 -5.69 17.19 9.56
C ALA A 269 -7.22 17.02 9.46
N GLU A 270 -7.78 17.06 8.25
CA GLU A 270 -9.20 16.78 8.02
C GLU A 270 -9.54 15.33 8.39
N LEU A 271 -8.77 14.34 7.91
CA LEU A 271 -8.94 12.93 8.28
C LEU A 271 -8.85 12.72 9.79
N ALA A 272 -7.86 13.34 10.44
CA ALA A 272 -7.68 13.22 11.87
C ALA A 272 -8.90 13.71 12.69
N ARG A 273 -9.68 14.64 12.14
CA ARG A 273 -10.90 15.17 12.75
C ARG A 273 -12.13 14.29 12.54
N ILE A 274 -12.26 13.63 11.37
CA ILE A 274 -13.50 12.93 10.97
C ILE A 274 -13.42 11.40 11.05
N CYS A 275 -12.20 10.84 11.06
CA CYS A 275 -12.00 9.39 10.96
C CYS A 275 -12.01 8.74 12.34
N ASP A 276 -12.81 7.68 12.51
CA ASP A 276 -12.85 6.83 13.71
C ASP A 276 -11.85 5.66 13.66
N ALA A 277 -11.16 5.46 12.55
CA ALA A 277 -10.00 4.54 12.41
C ALA A 277 -8.68 5.25 12.74
N ALA A 278 -7.60 4.49 12.91
CA ALA A 278 -6.26 5.06 12.97
C ALA A 278 -5.92 5.78 11.66
N VAL A 279 -5.18 6.91 11.75
CA VAL A 279 -4.81 7.70 10.57
C VAL A 279 -3.39 7.35 10.12
N SER A 280 -3.22 7.04 8.83
CA SER A 280 -1.93 6.78 8.19
C SER A 280 -1.54 7.87 7.20
N CYS A 281 -0.23 8.13 7.09
CA CYS A 281 0.33 9.09 6.14
C CYS A 281 1.72 8.66 5.69
N TYR A 282 1.89 8.43 4.37
CA TYR A 282 3.19 8.11 3.78
C TYR A 282 3.39 8.89 2.47
N PRO A 283 3.88 10.14 2.59
CA PRO A 283 4.04 11.07 1.48
C PRO A 283 5.23 10.72 0.59
N ASN A 284 5.29 11.33 -0.59
CA ASN A 284 6.49 11.37 -1.39
C ASN A 284 7.60 12.19 -0.67
N ALA A 285 8.86 11.98 -1.07
CA ALA A 285 9.98 12.82 -0.66
C ALA A 285 9.94 14.19 -1.39
N GLY A 286 8.88 14.96 -1.14
CA GLY A 286 8.60 16.21 -1.83
C GLY A 286 7.95 16.03 -3.20
N LEU A 287 8.30 16.94 -4.13
CA LEU A 287 7.80 16.90 -5.51
C LEU A 287 8.82 16.23 -6.44
N PRO A 288 8.36 15.68 -7.57
CA PRO A 288 9.26 15.11 -8.58
C PRO A 288 10.32 16.13 -9.03
N ASN A 289 11.59 15.72 -8.97
CA ASN A 289 12.73 16.52 -9.43
C ASN A 289 13.70 15.64 -10.22
N PRO A 290 13.68 15.71 -11.57
CA PRO A 290 14.56 14.90 -12.41
C PRO A 290 16.06 15.14 -12.20
N MET A 291 16.42 16.24 -11.51
CA MET A 291 17.81 16.59 -11.24
C MET A 291 18.36 15.98 -9.94
N SER A 292 17.52 15.34 -9.13
CA SER A 292 17.94 14.65 -7.92
C SER A 292 18.23 13.17 -8.19
N ASP A 293 19.08 12.55 -7.36
CA ASP A 293 19.46 11.14 -7.48
C ASP A 293 18.27 10.17 -7.29
N THR A 294 17.28 10.59 -6.53
CA THR A 294 16.07 9.80 -6.25
C THR A 294 14.89 10.18 -7.15
N GLY A 295 15.04 11.20 -7.99
CA GLY A 295 13.94 11.78 -8.77
C GLY A 295 13.00 12.69 -7.96
N PHE A 296 13.33 13.02 -6.70
CA PHE A 296 12.54 13.85 -5.77
C PHE A 296 13.45 14.83 -5.04
N ASP A 297 12.89 15.91 -4.46
CA ASP A 297 13.66 17.06 -3.99
C ASP A 297 13.87 17.11 -2.46
N GLU A 298 13.17 16.32 -1.66
CA GLU A 298 13.33 16.32 -0.21
C GLU A 298 14.40 15.32 0.28
N THR A 299 15.22 15.79 1.23
CA THR A 299 16.17 14.93 1.95
C THR A 299 15.48 14.22 3.13
N PRO A 300 16.10 13.18 3.72
CA PRO A 300 15.61 12.52 4.93
C PRO A 300 15.27 13.49 6.07
N GLU A 301 16.07 14.53 6.28
CA GLU A 301 15.88 15.53 7.33
C GLU A 301 14.65 16.40 7.09
N ILE A 302 14.42 16.80 5.84
CA ILE A 302 13.25 17.62 5.47
C ILE A 302 11.98 16.81 5.65
N THR A 303 11.89 15.64 5.00
CA THR A 303 10.70 14.79 5.09
C THR A 303 10.40 14.39 6.53
N SER A 304 11.41 13.95 7.30
CA SER A 304 11.20 13.55 8.70
C SER A 304 10.75 14.70 9.59
N GLY A 305 11.27 15.92 9.37
CA GLY A 305 10.84 17.12 10.10
C GLY A 305 9.38 17.48 9.84
N LEU A 306 8.92 17.33 8.58
CA LEU A 306 7.52 17.56 8.22
C LEU A 306 6.59 16.51 8.82
N VAL A 307 6.98 15.24 8.77
CA VAL A 307 6.21 14.12 9.35
C VAL A 307 6.18 14.20 10.89
N ASP A 308 7.29 14.62 11.53
CA ASP A 308 7.30 14.89 12.98
C ASP A 308 6.28 15.97 13.35
N GLY A 309 6.09 16.98 12.51
CA GLY A 309 5.04 17.99 12.70
C GLY A 309 3.64 17.37 12.77
N PHE A 310 3.32 16.37 11.96
CA PHE A 310 2.02 15.67 12.06
C PHE A 310 1.90 14.89 13.37
N ALA A 311 2.96 14.19 13.76
CA ALA A 311 3.00 13.43 15.00
C ALA A 311 2.91 14.34 16.24
N LYS A 312 3.61 15.48 16.23
CA LYS A 312 3.56 16.49 17.28
C LYS A 312 2.15 17.05 17.49
N ASP A 313 1.41 17.26 16.41
CA ASP A 313 0.05 17.77 16.45
C ASP A 313 -1.01 16.68 16.69
N GLY A 314 -0.59 15.42 16.90
CA GLY A 314 -1.49 14.31 17.20
C GLY A 314 -2.38 13.91 16.03
N LEU A 315 -1.89 14.00 14.78
CA LEU A 315 -2.70 13.76 13.59
C LEU A 315 -2.62 12.32 13.08
N VAL A 316 -1.59 11.55 13.45
CA VAL A 316 -1.26 10.27 12.82
C VAL A 316 -1.03 9.15 13.83
N ASN A 317 -1.25 7.91 13.38
CA ASN A 317 -0.97 6.67 14.11
C ASN A 317 0.06 5.81 13.38
N LEU A 318 0.20 6.01 12.07
CA LEU A 318 1.14 5.30 11.22
C LEU A 318 1.73 6.27 10.21
N VAL A 319 3.05 6.22 10.04
CA VAL A 319 3.78 7.05 9.09
C VAL A 319 4.79 6.21 8.31
N GLY A 320 5.13 6.65 7.12
CA GLY A 320 6.12 6.01 6.26
C GLY A 320 6.48 6.92 5.11
N GLY A 321 6.90 6.34 3.99
CA GLY A 321 7.24 7.09 2.79
C GLY A 321 6.71 6.43 1.52
N CYS A 322 6.49 7.24 0.48
CA CYS A 322 6.14 6.79 -0.86
C CYS A 322 7.26 7.20 -1.83
N CYS A 323 6.96 7.55 -3.06
CA CYS A 323 7.95 7.81 -4.11
C CYS A 323 9.10 8.74 -3.65
N GLY A 324 10.32 8.38 -4.04
CA GLY A 324 11.55 9.11 -3.69
C GLY A 324 12.11 8.79 -2.30
N THR A 325 11.36 8.11 -1.41
CA THR A 325 11.87 7.77 -0.09
C THR A 325 12.77 6.54 -0.13
N THR A 326 13.79 6.55 0.71
CA THR A 326 14.82 5.52 0.85
C THR A 326 14.87 5.01 2.30
N PRO A 327 15.64 3.96 2.60
CA PRO A 327 15.86 3.53 3.98
C PRO A 327 16.33 4.65 4.92
N ASP A 328 17.11 5.62 4.43
CA ASP A 328 17.55 6.76 5.25
C ASP A 328 16.38 7.69 5.59
N HIS A 329 15.43 7.91 4.68
CA HIS A 329 14.19 8.63 4.98
C HIS A 329 13.39 7.92 6.07
N ILE A 330 13.20 6.62 5.95
CA ILE A 330 12.44 5.82 6.94
C ILE A 330 13.14 5.82 8.30
N ARG A 331 14.47 5.71 8.34
CA ARG A 331 15.25 5.80 9.58
C ARG A 331 15.11 7.19 10.24
N ALA A 332 15.15 8.24 9.46
CA ALA A 332 14.97 9.60 9.95
C ALA A 332 13.55 9.82 10.50
N ILE A 333 12.51 9.34 9.78
CA ILE A 333 11.11 9.40 10.23
C ILE A 333 10.94 8.61 11.53
N ALA A 334 11.43 7.36 11.59
CA ALA A 334 11.33 6.52 12.78
C ALA A 334 11.95 7.17 14.01
N ASN A 335 13.13 7.78 13.86
CA ASN A 335 13.81 8.50 14.93
C ASN A 335 13.04 9.75 15.37
N ALA A 336 12.50 10.52 14.42
CA ALA A 336 11.78 11.76 14.69
C ALA A 336 10.50 11.50 15.50
N VAL A 337 9.74 10.46 15.17
CA VAL A 337 8.45 10.17 15.83
C VAL A 337 8.57 9.23 17.03
N ALA A 338 9.74 8.68 17.35
CA ALA A 338 9.94 7.65 18.38
C ALA A 338 9.38 8.01 19.77
N LYS A 339 9.36 9.30 20.10
CA LYS A 339 8.86 9.81 21.38
C LYS A 339 7.49 10.50 21.28
N ARG A 340 6.88 10.48 20.12
CA ARG A 340 5.57 11.08 19.90
C ARG A 340 4.46 10.12 20.29
N LYS A 341 3.37 10.67 20.82
CA LYS A 341 2.17 9.91 21.10
C LYS A 341 1.35 9.76 19.81
N PRO A 342 0.76 8.59 19.57
CA PRO A 342 -0.16 8.43 18.45
C PRO A 342 -1.42 9.26 18.66
N ARG A 343 -2.13 9.54 17.54
CA ARG A 343 -3.45 10.16 17.61
C ARG A 343 -4.40 9.28 18.42
N VAL A 344 -5.18 9.91 19.29
CA VAL A 344 -6.27 9.22 20.01
C VAL A 344 -7.46 9.10 19.07
N PHE A 345 -7.97 7.88 18.91
CA PHE A 345 -9.17 7.59 18.15
C PHE A 345 -10.02 6.58 18.90
N TYR A 346 -11.34 6.73 18.81
CA TYR A 346 -12.29 5.82 19.41
C TYR A 346 -13.12 5.19 18.31
N ARG A 347 -13.10 3.86 18.24
CA ARG A 347 -14.19 3.12 17.63
C ARG A 347 -15.26 2.95 18.68
N GLU A 348 -16.48 3.41 18.39
CA GLU A 348 -17.63 2.96 19.18
C GLU A 348 -17.74 1.44 18.98
N GLU A 349 -17.46 0.69 20.04
CA GLU A 349 -17.91 -0.69 20.12
C GLU A 349 -19.44 -0.57 20.15
N VAL A 350 -20.11 -0.94 19.07
CA VAL A 350 -21.56 -1.09 19.09
C VAL A 350 -21.80 -2.29 20.00
N GLU A 351 -22.12 -2.03 21.27
CA GLU A 351 -22.71 -3.04 22.12
C GLU A 351 -24.00 -3.49 21.44
N GLU A 352 -24.02 -4.74 21.01
CA GLU A 352 -25.23 -5.37 20.51
C GLU A 352 -26.24 -5.46 21.68
N ALA A 353 -27.35 -4.73 21.51
CA ALA A 353 -28.53 -4.85 22.37
C ALA A 353 -29.40 -6.02 21.95
#